data_f6f4422b9ec00cda8eec2b55b54ba862
#
_entry.id   f6f4422b9ec00cda8eec2b55b54ba862
#
_cell.length_a   1.000
_cell.length_b   1.000
_cell.length_c   1.000
_cell.angle_alpha   90.00
_cell.angle_beta   90.00
_cell.angle_gamma   90.00
#
_symmetry.space_group_name_H-M   'P 1'
#
loop_
_entity.id
_entity.type
_entity.pdbx_description
1 polymer ?
#
loop_
_entity_poly.entity_id
_entity_poly.type
_entity_poly.pdbx_seq_one_letter_code
_entity_poly.pdbx_strand_id
1 'polypeptide(L)'
;MAEETYEAIVIGAGPGGYVAAIRLGQLGVKTLCVEREYWGGVCLNWGCIPSKALIAASGLAHKVRHASHMGITVEGLKVDIPTMQKWKDGIVKKLTSGVKSLVKGNGADVAFGSARLVDARTVEVTDPDGKKARYAATKGIVVATGTNIIRIPGFEPDGELVITAREAVSLQTAPEHLVIIGGGVIGMELGMVYQKLGSKVTVVEMMDQILPGTDKDVVRVVDKHFTKGDNPAEVLTGARAKSLEKKGGKAVVTVEHEGKTRTLEADKVLVAVGFRPNSAGLGLEEVGVALDDRGHIVVDAYLRTNVPGIYAIGDVKGGPYLAHKASKEGEVAAEVIAGHKGAKLDVVAMPAAIFTEPEIATVGLTETEAKKQGRSYDIGKFPFAASGRAMAVDSTDGFIKVLTDPDDDHKVLGVTIVGPEAADLISEGALALEMHAYAEDVALTVHPHPTLGEGVMEAFKHALGEAIHVMNKKKK
;
A
#
# COMPACT_ATOMS: atom_id res chain seq x y z
N MET A 1 15.70 38.98 -0.52
CA MET A 1 16.56 37.79 -0.33
C MET A 1 17.00 37.32 -1.70
N ALA A 2 18.28 36.93 -1.87
CA ALA A 2 18.73 36.39 -3.17
C ALA A 2 17.97 35.10 -3.45
N GLU A 3 17.41 34.98 -4.64
CA GLU A 3 16.69 33.80 -5.11
C GLU A 3 17.72 32.85 -5.74
N GLU A 4 17.82 31.65 -5.19
CA GLU A 4 18.67 30.62 -5.78
C GLU A 4 17.90 29.86 -6.87
N THR A 5 18.56 29.66 -8.04
CA THR A 5 17.91 29.10 -9.23
C THR A 5 18.31 27.64 -9.46
N TYR A 6 17.31 26.81 -9.68
CA TYR A 6 17.38 25.41 -10.10
C TYR A 6 16.68 25.24 -11.45
N GLU A 7 16.92 24.11 -12.10
CA GLU A 7 16.12 23.73 -13.27
C GLU A 7 14.82 23.05 -12.85
N ALA A 8 14.88 22.21 -11.79
CA ALA A 8 13.70 21.56 -11.22
C ALA A 8 13.70 21.65 -9.70
N ILE A 9 12.49 21.72 -9.11
CA ILE A 9 12.27 21.64 -7.65
C ILE A 9 11.26 20.52 -7.38
N VAL A 10 11.59 19.61 -6.45
CA VAL A 10 10.71 18.52 -6.00
C VAL A 10 10.27 18.83 -4.58
N ILE A 11 8.96 18.88 -4.34
CA ILE A 11 8.35 19.16 -3.04
C ILE A 11 7.83 17.86 -2.42
N GLY A 12 8.51 17.36 -1.40
CA GLY A 12 8.27 16.09 -0.74
C GLY A 12 9.26 15.01 -1.18
N ALA A 13 9.80 14.26 -0.20
CA ALA A 13 10.77 13.19 -0.43
C ALA A 13 10.19 11.79 -0.07
N GLY A 14 8.89 11.58 -0.27
CA GLY A 14 8.26 10.26 -0.29
C GLY A 14 8.69 9.45 -1.54
N PRO A 15 8.16 8.22 -1.74
CA PRO A 15 8.57 7.33 -2.83
C PRO A 15 8.57 7.98 -4.22
N GLY A 16 7.58 8.78 -4.56
CA GLY A 16 7.56 9.51 -5.83
C GLY A 16 8.61 10.62 -5.88
N GLY A 17 8.70 11.42 -4.81
CA GLY A 17 9.55 12.61 -4.80
C GLY A 17 11.04 12.29 -4.80
N TYR A 18 11.51 11.34 -3.97
CA TYR A 18 12.94 11.01 -3.98
C TYR A 18 13.35 10.31 -5.28
N VAL A 19 12.46 9.49 -5.87
CA VAL A 19 12.73 8.87 -7.19
C VAL A 19 12.80 9.93 -8.27
N ALA A 20 11.86 10.89 -8.30
CA ALA A 20 11.90 12.01 -9.22
C ALA A 20 13.20 12.83 -9.10
N ALA A 21 13.62 13.16 -7.86
CA ALA A 21 14.85 13.91 -7.62
C ALA A 21 16.10 13.14 -8.06
N ILE A 22 16.19 11.85 -7.78
CA ILE A 22 17.29 10.99 -8.25
C ILE A 22 17.31 10.93 -9.78
N ARG A 23 16.16 10.68 -10.41
CA ARG A 23 16.07 10.56 -11.87
C ARG A 23 16.41 11.86 -12.57
N LEU A 24 15.94 13.01 -12.08
CA LEU A 24 16.31 14.33 -12.57
C LEU A 24 17.83 14.56 -12.52
N GLY A 25 18.46 14.22 -11.37
CA GLY A 25 19.92 14.31 -11.24
C GLY A 25 20.66 13.41 -12.21
N GLN A 26 20.21 12.17 -12.42
CA GLN A 26 20.76 11.26 -13.44
C GLN A 26 20.65 11.81 -14.86
N LEU A 27 19.63 12.59 -15.14
CA LEU A 27 19.40 13.26 -16.44
C LEU A 27 20.14 14.61 -16.55
N GLY A 28 20.98 14.95 -15.58
CA GLY A 28 21.79 16.17 -15.58
C GLY A 28 20.98 17.45 -15.29
N VAL A 29 19.78 17.34 -14.78
CA VAL A 29 18.92 18.49 -14.42
C VAL A 29 19.30 18.98 -13.01
N LYS A 30 19.75 20.23 -12.89
CA LYS A 30 20.05 20.85 -11.58
C LYS A 30 18.79 20.89 -10.71
N THR A 31 18.72 20.05 -9.69
CA THR A 31 17.49 19.77 -8.93
C THR A 31 17.65 20.11 -7.46
N LEU A 32 16.60 20.72 -6.86
CA LEU A 32 16.43 20.85 -5.42
C LEU A 32 15.30 19.92 -4.96
N CYS A 33 15.56 19.07 -3.96
CA CYS A 33 14.52 18.28 -3.28
C CYS A 33 14.26 18.87 -1.89
N VAL A 34 13.01 19.25 -1.63
CA VAL A 34 12.56 19.85 -0.36
C VAL A 34 11.77 18.84 0.43
N GLU A 35 12.15 18.56 1.68
CA GLU A 35 11.41 17.71 2.59
C GLU A 35 11.19 18.42 3.92
N ARG A 36 9.97 18.30 4.47
CA ARG A 36 9.61 19.02 5.70
C ARG A 36 9.79 18.19 6.98
N GLU A 37 9.73 16.86 6.87
CA GLU A 37 9.63 16.01 8.06
C GLU A 37 10.60 14.81 8.00
N TYR A 38 10.43 13.89 7.04
CA TYR A 38 11.20 12.66 6.98
C TYR A 38 11.51 12.21 5.56
N TRP A 39 12.76 11.97 5.28
CA TRP A 39 13.22 11.34 4.04
C TRP A 39 12.61 9.95 3.87
N GLY A 40 12.10 9.65 2.67
CA GLY A 40 11.38 8.42 2.39
C GLY A 40 9.86 8.48 2.65
N GLY A 41 9.37 9.60 3.23
CA GLY A 41 7.94 9.85 3.48
C GLY A 41 7.26 8.82 4.35
N VAL A 42 5.95 8.71 4.22
CA VAL A 42 5.11 7.76 4.99
C VAL A 42 5.59 6.33 4.82
N CYS A 43 5.86 5.88 3.59
CA CYS A 43 6.17 4.49 3.29
C CYS A 43 7.37 3.95 4.09
N LEU A 44 8.47 4.70 4.16
CA LEU A 44 9.68 4.24 4.84
C LEU A 44 9.63 4.46 6.35
N ASN A 45 8.88 5.45 6.85
CA ASN A 45 8.95 5.86 8.25
C ASN A 45 7.85 5.25 9.14
N TRP A 46 6.60 5.18 8.65
CA TRP A 46 5.47 4.63 9.43
C TRP A 46 4.41 3.91 8.58
N GLY A 47 4.72 3.63 7.29
CA GLY A 47 3.86 2.88 6.38
C GLY A 47 4.43 1.52 6.02
N CYS A 48 4.82 1.35 4.75
CA CYS A 48 5.16 0.07 4.13
C CYS A 48 6.26 -0.69 4.87
N ILE A 49 7.38 -0.03 5.16
CA ILE A 49 8.57 -0.74 5.69
C ILE A 49 8.40 -1.15 7.15
N PRO A 50 8.04 -0.25 8.09
CA PRO A 50 7.87 -0.66 9.46
C PRO A 50 6.73 -1.67 9.66
N SER A 51 5.63 -1.56 8.92
CA SER A 51 4.55 -2.55 9.02
C SER A 51 5.00 -3.93 8.54
N LYS A 52 5.74 -4.02 7.42
CA LYS A 52 6.24 -5.31 6.89
C LYS A 52 7.29 -5.94 7.81
N ALA A 53 8.12 -5.13 8.46
CA ALA A 53 9.02 -5.64 9.50
C ALA A 53 8.23 -6.26 10.68
N LEU A 54 7.19 -5.58 11.16
CA LEU A 54 6.34 -6.11 12.24
C LEU A 54 5.54 -7.35 11.81
N ILE A 55 5.01 -7.37 10.57
CA ILE A 55 4.32 -8.53 9.99
C ILE A 55 5.28 -9.73 9.96
N ALA A 56 6.50 -9.55 9.48
CA ALA A 56 7.50 -10.62 9.41
C ALA A 56 7.83 -11.17 10.81
N ALA A 57 8.09 -10.28 11.78
CA ALA A 57 8.43 -10.69 13.15
C ALA A 57 7.27 -11.38 13.87
N SER A 58 6.06 -10.82 13.80
CA SER A 58 4.86 -11.41 14.42
C SER A 58 4.44 -12.71 13.73
N GLY A 59 4.59 -12.77 12.39
CA GLY A 59 4.34 -13.97 11.59
C GLY A 59 5.29 -15.11 11.97
N LEU A 60 6.59 -14.81 12.13
CA LEU A 60 7.56 -15.81 12.60
C LEU A 60 7.20 -16.35 13.99
N ALA A 61 6.86 -15.47 14.93
CA ALA A 61 6.45 -15.87 16.27
C ALA A 61 5.18 -16.75 16.24
N HIS A 62 4.22 -16.42 15.37
CA HIS A 62 3.02 -17.21 15.17
C HIS A 62 3.34 -18.60 14.61
N LYS A 63 4.14 -18.68 13.53
CA LYS A 63 4.56 -19.97 12.93
C LYS A 63 5.28 -20.86 13.94
N VAL A 64 6.17 -20.31 14.75
CA VAL A 64 6.90 -21.08 15.79
C VAL A 64 5.95 -21.65 16.85
N ARG A 65 4.92 -20.91 17.28
CA ARG A 65 3.92 -21.40 18.24
C ARG A 65 3.12 -22.58 17.71
N HIS A 66 2.90 -22.65 16.40
CA HIS A 66 2.04 -23.64 15.75
C HIS A 66 2.81 -24.75 15.01
N ALA A 67 4.13 -24.83 15.19
CA ALA A 67 5.00 -25.77 14.46
C ALA A 67 5.06 -27.20 15.04
N SER A 68 4.25 -27.52 16.08
CA SER A 68 4.28 -28.83 16.76
C SER A 68 3.96 -30.01 15.85
N HIS A 69 3.06 -29.81 14.86
CA HIS A 69 2.73 -30.81 13.85
C HIS A 69 3.89 -31.13 12.90
N MET A 70 4.87 -30.21 12.76
CA MET A 70 6.13 -30.44 12.03
C MET A 70 7.20 -31.10 12.91
N GLY A 71 6.88 -31.46 14.17
CA GLY A 71 7.85 -31.99 15.15
C GLY A 71 8.68 -30.93 15.84
N ILE A 72 8.34 -29.65 15.73
CA ILE A 72 9.05 -28.54 16.37
C ILE A 72 8.24 -28.08 17.58
N THR A 73 8.73 -28.41 18.78
CA THR A 73 8.14 -27.93 20.04
C THR A 73 9.03 -26.88 20.67
N VAL A 74 8.45 -25.73 21.01
CA VAL A 74 9.16 -24.64 21.65
C VAL A 74 8.51 -24.34 22.99
N GLU A 75 9.29 -24.47 24.08
CA GLU A 75 8.86 -24.11 25.41
C GLU A 75 9.23 -22.65 25.72
N GLY A 76 8.28 -21.91 26.29
CA GLY A 76 8.54 -20.56 26.81
C GLY A 76 8.89 -19.51 25.75
N LEU A 77 8.29 -19.59 24.53
CA LEU A 77 8.47 -18.56 23.51
C LEU A 77 8.06 -17.18 24.06
N LYS A 78 9.01 -16.27 24.14
CA LYS A 78 8.80 -14.90 24.56
C LYS A 78 9.09 -13.94 23.40
N VAL A 79 8.17 -13.01 23.13
CA VAL A 79 8.38 -11.92 22.18
C VAL A 79 8.74 -10.66 22.98
N ASP A 80 9.93 -10.16 22.78
CA ASP A 80 10.41 -8.89 23.34
C ASP A 80 10.09 -7.76 22.37
N ILE A 81 8.94 -7.11 22.58
CA ILE A 81 8.45 -6.05 21.69
C ILE A 81 9.41 -4.85 21.63
N PRO A 82 9.98 -4.33 22.71
CA PRO A 82 11.00 -3.27 22.65
C PRO A 82 12.20 -3.63 21.77
N THR A 83 12.72 -4.85 21.86
CA THR A 83 13.81 -5.33 20.98
C THR A 83 13.36 -5.46 19.52
N MET A 84 12.16 -5.95 19.27
CA MET A 84 11.55 -6.01 17.93
C MET A 84 11.41 -4.60 17.33
N GLN A 85 10.95 -3.63 18.11
CA GLN A 85 10.84 -2.23 17.68
C GLN A 85 12.22 -1.64 17.34
N LYS A 86 13.22 -1.86 18.19
CA LYS A 86 14.59 -1.42 17.91
C LYS A 86 15.17 -2.00 16.62
N TRP A 87 14.91 -3.28 16.34
CA TRP A 87 15.28 -3.93 15.08
C TRP A 87 14.60 -3.27 13.88
N LYS A 88 13.29 -3.08 13.95
CA LYS A 88 12.49 -2.38 12.91
C LYS A 88 13.03 -0.94 12.70
N ASP A 89 13.30 -0.18 13.76
CA ASP A 89 13.82 1.19 13.68
C ASP A 89 15.22 1.23 13.02
N GLY A 90 16.02 0.19 13.21
CA GLY A 90 17.28 0.00 12.51
C GLY A 90 17.12 -0.11 11.01
N ILE A 91 16.11 -0.84 10.54
CA ILE A 91 15.75 -0.96 9.11
C ILE A 91 15.32 0.40 8.56
N VAL A 92 14.38 1.08 9.23
CA VAL A 92 13.87 2.40 8.84
C VAL A 92 15.03 3.40 8.73
N LYS A 93 15.89 3.49 9.75
CA LYS A 93 17.04 4.40 9.78
C LYS A 93 18.01 4.13 8.62
N LYS A 94 18.30 2.87 8.32
CA LYS A 94 19.19 2.48 7.22
C LYS A 94 18.63 2.94 5.87
N LEU A 95 17.34 2.71 5.62
CA LEU A 95 16.69 3.06 4.36
C LEU A 95 16.53 4.57 4.18
N THR A 96 16.07 5.27 5.19
CA THR A 96 15.86 6.73 5.12
C THR A 96 17.18 7.48 4.94
N SER A 97 18.25 7.05 5.63
CA SER A 97 19.61 7.58 5.42
C SER A 97 20.12 7.28 4.01
N GLY A 98 19.86 6.07 3.51
CA GLY A 98 20.22 5.65 2.16
C GLY A 98 19.53 6.50 1.09
N VAL A 99 18.24 6.77 1.22
CA VAL A 99 17.48 7.63 0.29
C VAL A 99 18.10 9.03 0.22
N LYS A 100 18.35 9.66 1.37
CA LYS A 100 18.98 11.00 1.39
C LYS A 100 20.37 11.01 0.72
N SER A 101 21.14 9.95 0.96
CA SER A 101 22.47 9.81 0.34
C SER A 101 22.37 9.60 -1.18
N LEU A 102 21.39 8.80 -1.65
CA LEU A 102 21.15 8.57 -3.07
C LEU A 102 20.71 9.85 -3.79
N VAL A 103 19.81 10.65 -3.19
CA VAL A 103 19.39 11.94 -3.76
C VAL A 103 20.61 12.84 -3.99
N LYS A 104 21.46 13.01 -2.95
CA LYS A 104 22.68 13.82 -3.06
C LYS A 104 23.71 13.22 -4.02
N GLY A 105 23.92 11.90 -3.94
CA GLY A 105 24.89 11.18 -4.79
C GLY A 105 24.58 11.24 -6.28
N ASN A 106 23.31 11.45 -6.63
CA ASN A 106 22.86 11.65 -8.02
C ASN A 106 22.79 13.14 -8.42
N GLY A 107 23.36 14.05 -7.62
CA GLY A 107 23.54 15.46 -7.98
C GLY A 107 22.35 16.36 -7.67
N ALA A 108 21.37 15.92 -6.90
CA ALA A 108 20.30 16.78 -6.42
C ALA A 108 20.67 17.41 -5.06
N ASP A 109 20.45 18.72 -4.94
CA ASP A 109 20.54 19.42 -3.65
C ASP A 109 19.32 19.12 -2.78
N VAL A 110 19.47 19.33 -1.48
CA VAL A 110 18.42 19.05 -0.50
C VAL A 110 18.18 20.24 0.42
N ALA A 111 16.91 20.57 0.64
CA ALA A 111 16.49 21.53 1.65
C ALA A 111 15.52 20.89 2.64
N PHE A 112 15.55 21.36 3.89
CA PHE A 112 14.65 20.89 4.94
C PHE A 112 13.73 22.03 5.37
N GLY A 113 12.43 21.84 5.23
CA GLY A 113 11.42 22.83 5.59
C GLY A 113 10.11 22.65 4.83
N SER A 114 9.13 23.45 5.22
CA SER A 114 7.80 23.48 4.60
C SER A 114 7.84 24.34 3.34
N ALA A 115 7.50 23.76 2.20
CA ALA A 115 7.47 24.46 0.91
C ALA A 115 6.07 25.00 0.59
N ARG A 116 6.02 26.17 -0.04
CA ARG A 116 4.80 26.79 -0.59
C ARG A 116 5.11 27.42 -1.93
N LEU A 117 4.25 27.23 -2.91
CA LEU A 117 4.29 27.93 -4.18
C LEU A 117 3.95 29.42 -3.98
N VAL A 118 4.79 30.29 -4.49
CA VAL A 118 4.57 31.74 -4.52
C VAL A 118 3.97 32.15 -5.87
N ASP A 119 4.47 31.53 -6.92
CA ASP A 119 3.97 31.62 -8.29
C ASP A 119 4.29 30.29 -9.03
N ALA A 120 4.06 30.26 -10.35
CA ALA A 120 4.27 29.05 -11.17
C ALA A 120 5.73 28.56 -11.26
N ARG A 121 6.70 29.36 -10.78
CA ARG A 121 8.13 29.07 -10.87
C ARG A 121 8.90 29.26 -9.57
N THR A 122 8.27 29.80 -8.53
CA THR A 122 8.94 30.15 -7.27
C THR A 122 8.36 29.37 -6.12
N VAL A 123 9.24 28.72 -5.35
CA VAL A 123 8.92 28.00 -4.11
C VAL A 123 9.55 28.75 -2.94
N GLU A 124 8.75 29.11 -1.95
CA GLU A 124 9.21 29.60 -0.65
C GLU A 124 9.31 28.41 0.32
N VAL A 125 10.47 28.21 0.91
CA VAL A 125 10.72 27.18 1.93
C VAL A 125 10.92 27.85 3.26
N THR A 126 10.13 27.45 4.26
CA THR A 126 10.28 27.88 5.66
C THR A 126 10.92 26.74 6.45
N ASP A 127 12.11 26.95 6.97
CA ASP A 127 12.81 25.97 7.80
C ASP A 127 12.20 25.85 9.21
N PRO A 128 12.62 24.87 10.03
CA PRO A 128 12.08 24.68 11.38
C PRO A 128 12.28 25.87 12.32
N ASP A 129 13.28 26.73 12.05
CA ASP A 129 13.57 27.94 12.82
C ASP A 129 12.74 29.15 12.34
N GLY A 130 11.86 28.94 11.33
CA GLY A 130 11.01 29.98 10.74
C GLY A 130 11.70 30.85 9.71
N LYS A 131 12.94 30.56 9.35
CA LYS A 131 13.67 31.31 8.32
C LYS A 131 13.16 30.93 6.94
N LYS A 132 12.90 31.93 6.10
CA LYS A 132 12.39 31.77 4.75
C LYS A 132 13.49 31.91 3.71
N ALA A 133 13.47 31.01 2.73
CA ALA A 133 14.30 31.08 1.54
C ALA A 133 13.42 30.89 0.29
N ARG A 134 13.79 31.53 -0.82
CA ARG A 134 13.06 31.40 -2.10
C ARG A 134 13.97 30.77 -3.14
N TYR A 135 13.36 29.85 -3.89
CA TYR A 135 14.03 29.07 -4.93
C TYR A 135 13.21 29.17 -6.22
N ALA A 136 13.87 29.48 -7.33
CA ALA A 136 13.23 29.51 -8.64
C ALA A 136 13.48 28.24 -9.43
N ALA A 137 12.47 27.75 -10.17
CA ALA A 137 12.56 26.62 -11.08
C ALA A 137 12.41 27.09 -12.53
N THR A 138 13.38 26.78 -13.39
CA THR A 138 13.32 27.20 -14.80
C THR A 138 12.60 26.23 -15.70
N LYS A 139 12.59 24.91 -15.36
CA LYS A 139 11.94 23.83 -16.13
C LYS A 139 10.68 23.31 -15.46
N GLY A 140 10.69 23.07 -14.13
CA GLY A 140 9.50 22.53 -13.50
C GLY A 140 9.55 22.38 -11.98
N ILE A 141 8.36 22.39 -11.38
CA ILE A 141 8.14 22.10 -9.97
C ILE A 141 7.29 20.83 -9.89
N VAL A 142 7.75 19.82 -9.14
CA VAL A 142 7.06 18.55 -8.92
C VAL A 142 6.47 18.56 -7.53
N VAL A 143 5.14 18.49 -7.41
CA VAL A 143 4.42 18.34 -6.14
C VAL A 143 4.27 16.87 -5.83
N ALA A 144 4.95 16.38 -4.78
CA ALA A 144 5.00 14.98 -4.34
C ALA A 144 4.67 14.84 -2.85
N THR A 145 3.73 15.64 -2.35
CA THR A 145 3.43 15.84 -0.93
C THR A 145 2.60 14.72 -0.30
N GLY A 146 2.12 13.76 -1.09
CA GLY A 146 1.40 12.57 -0.62
C GLY A 146 0.05 12.89 0.01
N THR A 147 -0.25 12.22 1.11
CA THR A 147 -1.56 12.28 1.79
C THR A 147 -1.42 12.49 3.29
N ASN A 148 -2.51 12.91 3.92
CA ASN A 148 -2.73 12.93 5.36
C ASN A 148 -3.87 11.98 5.73
N ILE A 149 -3.93 11.56 6.99
CA ILE A 149 -5.03 10.75 7.51
C ILE A 149 -6.36 11.52 7.48
N ILE A 150 -7.45 10.80 7.26
CA ILE A 150 -8.79 11.33 7.50
C ILE A 150 -9.02 11.37 9.02
N ARG A 151 -9.46 12.52 9.53
CA ARG A 151 -9.86 12.70 10.93
C ARG A 151 -11.37 12.57 11.04
N ILE A 152 -11.83 11.72 11.97
CA ILE A 152 -13.26 11.56 12.28
C ILE A 152 -13.57 12.39 13.52
N PRO A 153 -14.58 13.27 13.50
CA PRO A 153 -15.01 13.99 14.69
C PRO A 153 -15.36 13.05 15.85
N GLY A 154 -14.79 13.32 17.04
CA GLY A 154 -14.94 12.49 18.23
C GLY A 154 -13.97 11.30 18.33
N PHE A 155 -13.11 11.10 17.32
CA PHE A 155 -12.06 10.08 17.29
C PHE A 155 -10.72 10.69 16.88
N GLU A 156 -10.48 11.93 17.28
CA GLU A 156 -9.24 12.62 16.95
C GLU A 156 -8.05 11.90 17.61
N PRO A 157 -7.01 11.54 16.82
CA PRO A 157 -5.82 10.91 17.36
C PRO A 157 -5.14 11.82 18.40
N ASP A 158 -4.87 11.25 19.56
CA ASP A 158 -4.13 11.88 20.65
C ASP A 158 -2.71 11.31 20.83
N GLY A 159 -2.40 10.25 20.08
CA GLY A 159 -1.13 9.55 20.15
C GLY A 159 -1.00 8.58 21.34
N GLU A 160 -2.01 8.53 22.23
CA GLU A 160 -2.04 7.68 23.42
C GLU A 160 -3.14 6.61 23.34
N LEU A 161 -4.40 6.99 23.52
CA LEU A 161 -5.55 6.07 23.46
C LEU A 161 -6.08 5.93 22.04
N VAL A 162 -6.19 7.04 21.32
CA VAL A 162 -6.60 7.05 19.91
C VAL A 162 -5.37 7.25 19.05
N ILE A 163 -5.04 6.24 18.27
CA ILE A 163 -3.80 6.16 17.53
C ILE A 163 -4.06 6.02 16.02
N THR A 164 -3.08 6.36 15.22
CA THR A 164 -3.02 6.10 13.79
C THR A 164 -2.02 4.98 13.49
N ALA A 165 -1.83 4.67 12.21
CA ALA A 165 -0.78 3.74 11.78
C ALA A 165 0.61 4.19 12.27
N ARG A 166 0.86 5.50 12.39
CA ARG A 166 2.14 6.06 12.83
C ARG A 166 2.51 5.60 14.24
N GLU A 167 1.59 5.72 15.18
CA GLU A 167 1.79 5.27 16.55
C GLU A 167 1.72 3.74 16.64
N ALA A 168 0.79 3.12 15.90
CA ALA A 168 0.59 1.68 15.92
C ALA A 168 1.87 0.89 15.51
N VAL A 169 2.65 1.36 14.54
CA VAL A 169 3.93 0.71 14.19
C VAL A 169 5.04 0.95 15.19
N SER A 170 4.80 1.70 16.27
CA SER A 170 5.83 2.12 17.25
C SER A 170 5.48 1.75 18.69
N LEU A 171 4.37 1.03 18.95
CA LEU A 171 3.96 0.62 20.28
C LEU A 171 5.05 -0.28 20.92
N GLN A 172 5.39 0.03 22.17
CA GLN A 172 6.40 -0.72 22.94
C GLN A 172 5.82 -1.93 23.67
N THR A 173 4.49 -2.04 23.69
CA THR A 173 3.75 -3.17 24.27
C THR A 173 2.55 -3.48 23.39
N ALA A 174 2.16 -4.74 23.31
CA ALA A 174 0.89 -5.10 22.70
C ALA A 174 -0.26 -4.69 23.64
N PRO A 175 -1.28 -3.95 23.16
CA PRO A 175 -2.46 -3.65 23.96
C PRO A 175 -3.21 -4.94 24.29
N GLU A 176 -3.87 -5.03 25.46
CA GLU A 176 -4.73 -6.18 25.76
C GLU A 176 -5.91 -6.24 24.78
N HIS A 177 -6.55 -5.10 24.52
CA HIS A 177 -7.61 -4.98 23.52
C HIS A 177 -7.36 -3.81 22.58
N LEU A 178 -7.20 -4.13 21.30
CA LEU A 178 -7.12 -3.17 20.19
C LEU A 178 -8.46 -3.11 19.45
N VAL A 179 -9.12 -1.97 19.48
CA VAL A 179 -10.27 -1.69 18.62
C VAL A 179 -9.78 -0.95 17.38
N ILE A 180 -10.18 -1.40 16.20
CA ILE A 180 -9.79 -0.82 14.90
C ILE A 180 -11.03 -0.24 14.23
N ILE A 181 -10.99 1.04 13.89
CA ILE A 181 -12.03 1.70 13.11
C ILE A 181 -11.56 1.79 11.67
N GLY A 182 -12.18 0.99 10.79
CA GLY A 182 -11.83 0.79 9.39
C GLY A 182 -11.14 -0.55 9.12
N GLY A 183 -11.84 -1.44 8.43
CA GLY A 183 -11.37 -2.77 7.99
C GLY A 183 -10.66 -2.75 6.64
N GLY A 184 -10.05 -1.61 6.26
CA GLY A 184 -9.20 -1.50 5.07
C GLY A 184 -7.82 -2.13 5.27
N VAL A 185 -6.94 -2.00 4.26
CA VAL A 185 -5.60 -2.63 4.24
C VAL A 185 -4.82 -2.40 5.53
N ILE A 186 -4.69 -1.14 5.98
CA ILE A 186 -3.91 -0.79 7.17
C ILE A 186 -4.50 -1.38 8.45
N GLY A 187 -5.82 -1.30 8.60
CA GLY A 187 -6.52 -1.86 9.75
C GLY A 187 -6.34 -3.37 9.84
N MET A 188 -6.43 -4.07 8.71
CA MET A 188 -6.27 -5.52 8.65
C MET A 188 -4.82 -5.96 8.88
N GLU A 189 -3.85 -5.34 8.21
CA GLU A 189 -2.42 -5.67 8.38
C GLU A 189 -1.97 -5.48 9.84
N LEU A 190 -2.25 -4.31 10.43
CA LEU A 190 -1.86 -4.03 11.81
C LEU A 190 -2.71 -4.82 12.83
N GLY A 191 -3.98 -5.06 12.53
CA GLY A 191 -4.83 -5.94 13.32
C GLY A 191 -4.25 -7.35 13.46
N MET A 192 -3.80 -7.94 12.35
CA MET A 192 -3.16 -9.26 12.35
C MET A 192 -1.81 -9.25 13.08
N VAL A 193 -1.03 -8.17 12.97
CA VAL A 193 0.22 -8.04 13.75
C VAL A 193 -0.07 -8.15 15.24
N TYR A 194 -1.00 -7.34 15.76
CA TYR A 194 -1.31 -7.31 17.20
C TYR A 194 -2.04 -8.57 17.66
N GLN A 195 -2.92 -9.15 16.83
CA GLN A 195 -3.52 -10.44 17.09
C GLN A 195 -2.45 -11.52 17.32
N LYS A 196 -1.46 -11.61 16.44
CA LYS A 196 -0.34 -12.56 16.57
C LYS A 196 0.56 -12.29 17.77
N LEU A 197 0.62 -11.04 18.23
CA LEU A 197 1.33 -10.63 19.45
C LEU A 197 0.51 -10.87 20.73
N GLY A 198 -0.73 -11.36 20.60
CA GLY A 198 -1.60 -11.76 21.73
C GLY A 198 -2.68 -10.75 22.10
N SER A 199 -2.84 -9.65 21.38
CA SER A 199 -3.94 -8.71 21.60
C SER A 199 -5.28 -9.32 21.19
N LYS A 200 -6.33 -9.09 21.97
CA LYS A 200 -7.70 -9.17 21.47
C LYS A 200 -7.89 -8.07 20.44
N VAL A 201 -8.48 -8.39 19.28
CA VAL A 201 -8.72 -7.41 18.20
C VAL A 201 -10.20 -7.38 17.85
N THR A 202 -10.78 -6.17 17.80
CA THR A 202 -12.13 -5.94 17.28
C THR A 202 -12.07 -4.93 16.16
N VAL A 203 -12.51 -5.30 14.95
CA VAL A 203 -12.58 -4.41 13.78
C VAL A 203 -14.02 -3.91 13.62
N VAL A 204 -14.18 -2.60 13.50
CA VAL A 204 -15.46 -1.93 13.21
C VAL A 204 -15.38 -1.37 11.79
N GLU A 205 -16.08 -2.00 10.85
CA GLU A 205 -16.11 -1.64 9.44
C GLU A 205 -17.53 -1.25 9.01
N MET A 206 -17.64 -0.09 8.36
CA MET A 206 -18.93 0.44 7.92
C MET A 206 -19.47 -0.26 6.67
N MET A 207 -18.59 -0.78 5.83
CA MET A 207 -18.96 -1.53 4.64
C MET A 207 -19.43 -2.96 5.00
N ASP A 208 -20.00 -3.66 4.03
CA ASP A 208 -20.53 -5.03 4.17
C ASP A 208 -19.43 -6.11 4.22
N GLN A 209 -18.17 -5.73 4.05
CA GLN A 209 -17.00 -6.60 4.14
C GLN A 209 -15.74 -5.83 4.55
N ILE A 210 -14.77 -6.52 5.12
CA ILE A 210 -13.39 -6.02 5.25
C ILE A 210 -12.72 -5.94 3.87
N LEU A 211 -11.62 -5.19 3.76
CA LEU A 211 -10.89 -4.98 2.50
C LEU A 211 -11.83 -4.56 1.36
N PRO A 212 -12.57 -3.45 1.51
CA PRO A 212 -13.55 -3.01 0.51
C PRO A 212 -12.91 -2.90 -0.89
N GLY A 213 -13.64 -3.36 -1.91
CA GLY A 213 -13.15 -3.38 -3.29
C GLY A 213 -12.44 -4.67 -3.70
N THR A 214 -12.09 -5.54 -2.77
CA THR A 214 -11.51 -6.86 -3.04
C THR A 214 -12.62 -7.89 -3.36
N ASP A 215 -12.35 -8.85 -4.24
CA ASP A 215 -13.27 -9.92 -4.57
C ASP A 215 -13.70 -10.71 -3.34
N LYS A 216 -15.01 -11.01 -3.22
CA LYS A 216 -15.59 -11.66 -2.02
C LYS A 216 -15.00 -13.04 -1.72
N ASP A 217 -14.58 -13.81 -2.72
CA ASP A 217 -13.95 -15.12 -2.52
C ASP A 217 -12.54 -14.98 -1.94
N VAL A 218 -11.83 -13.91 -2.28
CA VAL A 218 -10.53 -13.55 -1.71
C VAL A 218 -10.68 -13.11 -0.25
N VAL A 219 -11.59 -12.16 0.00
CA VAL A 219 -11.88 -11.68 1.36
C VAL A 219 -12.24 -12.83 2.31
N ARG A 220 -13.02 -13.80 1.83
CA ARG A 220 -13.45 -14.97 2.62
C ARG A 220 -12.29 -15.82 3.13
N VAL A 221 -11.19 -15.91 2.38
CA VAL A 221 -9.99 -16.63 2.80
C VAL A 221 -9.32 -15.90 3.97
N VAL A 222 -9.10 -14.59 3.82
CA VAL A 222 -8.47 -13.76 4.85
C VAL A 222 -9.33 -13.66 6.12
N ASP A 223 -10.63 -13.44 5.96
CA ASP A 223 -11.59 -13.37 7.07
C ASP A 223 -11.57 -14.66 7.91
N LYS A 224 -11.57 -15.82 7.24
CA LYS A 224 -11.46 -17.11 7.90
C LYS A 224 -10.20 -17.21 8.77
N HIS A 225 -9.06 -16.76 8.29
CA HIS A 225 -7.81 -16.76 9.05
C HIS A 225 -7.85 -15.81 10.24
N PHE A 226 -8.44 -14.63 10.05
CA PHE A 226 -8.47 -13.59 11.06
C PHE A 226 -9.48 -13.88 12.19
N THR A 227 -10.62 -14.50 11.83
CA THR A 227 -11.74 -14.76 12.77
C THR A 227 -11.77 -16.15 13.36
N LYS A 228 -10.79 -17.02 13.03
CA LYS A 228 -10.69 -18.38 13.58
C LYS A 228 -9.31 -18.61 14.20
N GLY A 229 -9.15 -19.72 14.89
CA GLY A 229 -7.90 -20.10 15.58
C GLY A 229 -7.94 -19.79 17.07
N ASP A 230 -6.76 -19.76 17.70
CA ASP A 230 -6.62 -19.70 19.17
C ASP A 230 -6.89 -18.30 19.75
N ASN A 231 -6.71 -17.24 18.95
CA ASN A 231 -6.98 -15.86 19.33
C ASN A 231 -7.81 -15.16 18.23
N PRO A 232 -9.09 -15.52 18.05
CA PRO A 232 -9.90 -15.02 16.96
C PRO A 232 -10.23 -13.55 17.13
N ALA A 233 -10.06 -12.77 16.06
CA ALA A 233 -10.53 -11.40 16.03
C ALA A 233 -12.05 -11.34 15.87
N GLU A 234 -12.66 -10.30 16.40
CA GLU A 234 -14.05 -9.96 16.16
C GLU A 234 -14.13 -8.95 15.00
N VAL A 235 -14.92 -9.26 13.99
CA VAL A 235 -15.14 -8.37 12.83
C VAL A 235 -16.61 -7.97 12.77
N LEU A 236 -16.87 -6.67 12.90
CA LEU A 236 -18.20 -6.07 12.84
C LEU A 236 -18.31 -5.30 11.51
N THR A 237 -18.87 -5.94 10.48
CA THR A 237 -19.18 -5.31 9.20
C THR A 237 -20.58 -4.66 9.22
N GLY A 238 -20.83 -3.64 8.39
CA GLY A 238 -22.03 -2.84 8.46
C GLY A 238 -22.16 -2.07 9.80
N ALA A 239 -21.07 -1.93 10.53
CA ALA A 239 -21.03 -1.33 11.86
C ALA A 239 -20.48 0.11 11.82
N ARG A 240 -21.02 0.97 12.66
CA ARG A 240 -20.61 2.38 12.75
C ARG A 240 -20.15 2.74 14.15
N ALA A 241 -18.91 3.20 14.27
CA ALA A 241 -18.43 3.86 15.49
C ALA A 241 -19.12 5.23 15.63
N LYS A 242 -19.78 5.45 16.76
CA LYS A 242 -20.62 6.66 17.03
C LYS A 242 -19.92 7.67 17.90
N SER A 243 -19.31 7.22 18.98
CA SER A 243 -18.62 8.08 19.94
C SER A 243 -17.51 7.32 20.64
N LEU A 244 -16.60 8.06 21.23
CA LEU A 244 -15.53 7.56 22.08
C LEU A 244 -15.48 8.40 23.35
N GLU A 245 -15.45 7.73 24.49
CA GLU A 245 -15.24 8.33 25.80
C GLU A 245 -13.94 7.79 26.41
N LYS A 246 -13.19 8.63 27.11
CA LYS A 246 -11.99 8.23 27.84
C LYS A 246 -12.35 8.04 29.31
N LYS A 247 -12.23 6.81 29.81
CA LYS A 247 -12.62 6.49 31.20
C LYS A 247 -11.62 5.52 31.82
N GLY A 248 -11.04 5.87 32.95
CA GLY A 248 -10.15 4.99 33.70
C GLY A 248 -8.89 4.56 32.94
N GLY A 249 -8.37 5.41 32.05
CA GLY A 249 -7.19 5.10 31.24
C GLY A 249 -7.47 4.24 29.99
N LYS A 250 -8.73 3.91 29.74
CA LYS A 250 -9.21 3.18 28.56
C LYS A 250 -10.12 4.00 27.67
N ALA A 251 -10.26 3.60 26.43
CA ALA A 251 -11.24 4.13 25.49
C ALA A 251 -12.50 3.26 25.52
N VAL A 252 -13.67 3.89 25.67
CA VAL A 252 -14.98 3.25 25.58
C VAL A 252 -15.60 3.70 24.26
N VAL A 253 -15.61 2.81 23.27
CA VAL A 253 -16.15 3.09 21.93
C VAL A 253 -17.59 2.60 21.86
N THR A 254 -18.52 3.51 21.54
CA THR A 254 -19.91 3.17 21.25
C THR A 254 -20.06 2.83 19.79
N VAL A 255 -20.57 1.64 19.49
CA VAL A 255 -20.75 1.10 18.14
C VAL A 255 -22.23 0.76 17.90
N GLU A 256 -22.73 1.17 16.75
CA GLU A 256 -24.02 0.72 16.21
C GLU A 256 -23.79 -0.40 15.20
N HIS A 257 -24.40 -1.55 15.45
CA HIS A 257 -24.29 -2.74 14.62
C HIS A 257 -25.62 -3.51 14.63
N GLU A 258 -26.16 -3.85 13.46
CA GLU A 258 -27.44 -4.55 13.29
C GLU A 258 -28.61 -3.88 14.07
N GLY A 259 -28.65 -2.56 14.06
CA GLY A 259 -29.68 -1.78 14.75
C GLY A 259 -29.58 -1.77 16.28
N LYS A 260 -28.52 -2.34 16.85
CA LYS A 260 -28.22 -2.35 18.28
C LYS A 260 -27.01 -1.48 18.59
N THR A 261 -27.03 -0.85 19.76
CA THR A 261 -25.87 -0.13 20.30
C THR A 261 -25.15 -1.03 21.29
N ARG A 262 -23.82 -1.10 21.16
CA ARG A 262 -22.93 -1.78 22.13
C ARG A 262 -21.70 -0.92 22.41
N THR A 263 -21.06 -1.16 23.53
CA THR A 263 -19.81 -0.51 23.91
C THR A 263 -18.64 -1.50 23.86
N LEU A 264 -17.50 -1.01 23.40
CA LEU A 264 -16.23 -1.74 23.37
C LEU A 264 -15.23 -0.97 24.23
N GLU A 265 -14.73 -1.60 25.29
CA GLU A 265 -13.64 -1.06 26.10
C GLU A 265 -12.32 -1.50 25.48
N ALA A 266 -11.41 -0.55 25.24
CA ALA A 266 -10.15 -0.77 24.54
C ALA A 266 -8.97 -0.05 25.22
N ASP A 267 -7.80 -0.68 25.17
CA ASP A 267 -6.54 -0.04 25.59
C ASP A 267 -6.02 0.91 24.51
N LYS A 268 -6.30 0.59 23.26
CA LYS A 268 -5.97 1.43 22.09
C LYS A 268 -7.11 1.37 21.06
N VAL A 269 -7.36 2.50 20.41
CA VAL A 269 -8.26 2.60 19.27
C VAL A 269 -7.45 3.06 18.06
N LEU A 270 -7.27 2.17 17.07
CA LEU A 270 -6.61 2.49 15.82
C LEU A 270 -7.63 3.05 14.81
N VAL A 271 -7.45 4.30 14.40
CA VAL A 271 -8.25 4.92 13.33
C VAL A 271 -7.56 4.72 11.99
N ALA A 272 -8.15 3.90 11.11
CA ALA A 272 -7.62 3.47 9.82
C ALA A 272 -8.64 3.62 8.68
N VAL A 273 -9.33 4.76 8.62
CA VAL A 273 -10.47 5.03 7.70
C VAL A 273 -10.08 5.67 6.38
N GLY A 274 -8.78 5.72 6.08
CA GLY A 274 -8.27 6.22 4.82
C GLY A 274 -7.55 7.56 4.92
N PHE A 275 -7.28 8.14 3.73
CA PHE A 275 -6.41 9.30 3.56
C PHE A 275 -7.09 10.36 2.70
N ARG A 276 -6.61 11.58 2.83
CA ARG A 276 -6.93 12.72 1.96
C ARG A 276 -5.64 13.30 1.38
N PRO A 277 -5.67 13.90 0.17
CA PRO A 277 -4.49 14.49 -0.43
C PRO A 277 -3.92 15.62 0.44
N ASN A 278 -2.59 15.72 0.46
CA ASN A 278 -1.89 16.77 1.16
C ASN A 278 -1.61 17.96 0.22
N SER A 279 -2.69 18.57 -0.26
CA SER A 279 -2.70 19.68 -1.21
C SER A 279 -2.93 21.04 -0.56
N ALA A 280 -3.52 21.07 0.63
CA ALA A 280 -3.84 22.31 1.32
C ALA A 280 -2.60 23.06 1.83
N GLY A 281 -2.61 24.39 1.76
CA GLY A 281 -1.54 25.27 2.28
C GLY A 281 -0.29 25.33 1.43
N LEU A 282 -0.27 24.70 0.26
CA LEU A 282 0.86 24.69 -0.67
C LEU A 282 0.88 25.88 -1.64
N GLY A 283 -0.11 26.77 -1.61
CA GLY A 283 -0.25 27.85 -2.58
C GLY A 283 -0.79 27.43 -3.94
N LEU A 284 -1.37 26.23 -4.05
CA LEU A 284 -1.86 25.68 -5.32
C LEU A 284 -3.02 26.48 -5.90
N GLU A 285 -3.98 26.85 -5.07
CA GLU A 285 -5.17 27.60 -5.47
C GLU A 285 -4.79 29.02 -5.93
N GLU A 286 -3.86 29.67 -5.20
CA GLU A 286 -3.38 31.02 -5.51
C GLU A 286 -2.60 31.07 -6.84
N VAL A 287 -1.96 29.96 -7.20
CA VAL A 287 -1.25 29.81 -8.48
C VAL A 287 -2.18 29.32 -9.60
N GLY A 288 -3.41 28.92 -9.28
CA GLY A 288 -4.43 28.49 -10.22
C GLY A 288 -4.34 27.01 -10.62
N VAL A 289 -3.71 26.17 -9.80
CA VAL A 289 -3.67 24.72 -10.02
C VAL A 289 -5.03 24.10 -9.74
N ALA A 290 -5.55 23.32 -10.68
CA ALA A 290 -6.84 22.66 -10.57
C ALA A 290 -6.79 21.47 -9.60
N LEU A 291 -7.78 21.43 -8.71
CA LEU A 291 -8.02 20.30 -7.80
C LEU A 291 -9.37 19.63 -8.14
N ASP A 292 -9.48 18.34 -7.90
CA ASP A 292 -10.76 17.64 -7.98
C ASP A 292 -11.59 17.87 -6.69
N ASP A 293 -12.84 17.35 -6.67
CA ASP A 293 -13.77 17.49 -5.53
C ASP A 293 -13.25 16.85 -4.22
N ARG A 294 -12.22 16.01 -4.30
CA ARG A 294 -11.55 15.38 -3.15
C ARG A 294 -10.26 16.09 -2.76
N GLY A 295 -9.88 17.12 -3.51
CA GLY A 295 -8.67 17.90 -3.30
C GLY A 295 -7.41 17.31 -3.93
N HIS A 296 -7.51 16.32 -4.84
CA HIS A 296 -6.36 15.84 -5.59
C HIS A 296 -5.99 16.82 -6.69
N ILE A 297 -4.68 16.92 -6.97
CA ILE A 297 -4.18 17.73 -8.07
C ILE A 297 -4.49 17.02 -9.40
N VAL A 298 -5.20 17.70 -10.29
CA VAL A 298 -5.55 17.18 -11.61
C VAL A 298 -4.34 17.27 -12.54
N VAL A 299 -4.00 16.16 -13.20
CA VAL A 299 -2.88 16.07 -14.14
C VAL A 299 -3.25 15.30 -15.41
N ASP A 300 -2.49 15.57 -16.49
CA ASP A 300 -2.55 14.81 -17.73
C ASP A 300 -1.67 13.53 -17.69
N ALA A 301 -1.58 12.82 -18.82
CA ALA A 301 -0.74 11.61 -18.95
C ALA A 301 0.77 11.91 -18.86
N TYR A 302 1.17 13.17 -18.94
CA TYR A 302 2.54 13.64 -18.75
C TYR A 302 2.79 14.16 -17.34
N LEU A 303 1.82 13.94 -16.44
CA LEU A 303 1.84 14.40 -15.04
C LEU A 303 1.87 15.93 -14.89
N ARG A 304 1.49 16.67 -15.94
CA ARG A 304 1.39 18.12 -15.97
C ARG A 304 0.06 18.56 -15.39
N THR A 305 0.09 19.59 -14.56
CA THR A 305 -1.13 20.31 -14.17
C THR A 305 -1.61 21.24 -15.28
N ASN A 306 -2.73 21.90 -15.07
CA ASN A 306 -3.21 22.97 -15.93
C ASN A 306 -2.30 24.22 -15.94
N VAL A 307 -1.39 24.34 -14.97
CA VAL A 307 -0.41 25.45 -14.88
C VAL A 307 0.92 25.00 -15.47
N PRO A 308 1.40 25.62 -16.57
CA PRO A 308 2.66 25.25 -17.22
C PRO A 308 3.86 25.31 -16.26
N GLY A 309 4.63 24.21 -16.21
CA GLY A 309 5.79 24.08 -15.34
C GLY A 309 5.49 23.50 -13.97
N ILE A 310 4.22 23.20 -13.63
CA ILE A 310 3.85 22.50 -12.40
C ILE A 310 3.39 21.09 -12.74
N TYR A 311 3.95 20.11 -12.03
CA TYR A 311 3.68 18.67 -12.13
C TYR A 311 3.21 18.14 -10.79
N ALA A 312 2.45 17.05 -10.78
CA ALA A 312 2.10 16.36 -9.55
C ALA A 312 2.19 14.85 -9.71
N ILE A 313 2.71 14.18 -8.67
CA ILE A 313 2.94 12.73 -8.63
C ILE A 313 2.55 12.13 -7.29
N GLY A 314 2.32 10.82 -7.27
CA GLY A 314 1.98 10.07 -6.07
C GLY A 314 0.57 10.35 -5.60
N ASP A 315 0.37 10.17 -4.29
CA ASP A 315 -0.97 10.14 -3.71
C ASP A 315 -1.67 11.50 -3.76
N VAL A 316 -0.93 12.62 -3.83
CA VAL A 316 -1.51 13.97 -3.91
C VAL A 316 -2.34 14.19 -5.19
N LYS A 317 -2.06 13.45 -6.27
CA LYS A 317 -2.83 13.48 -7.52
C LYS A 317 -3.92 12.41 -7.60
N GLY A 318 -4.08 11.58 -6.56
CA GLY A 318 -5.09 10.50 -6.55
C GLY A 318 -4.68 9.23 -7.29
N GLY A 319 -5.66 8.39 -7.61
CA GLY A 319 -5.47 7.02 -8.05
C GLY A 319 -5.18 6.08 -6.87
N PRO A 320 -4.74 4.84 -7.09
CA PRO A 320 -4.37 3.97 -5.99
C PRO A 320 -3.18 4.54 -5.23
N TYR A 321 -3.25 4.51 -3.90
CA TYR A 321 -2.19 5.01 -3.02
C TYR A 321 -1.11 3.93 -2.85
N LEU A 322 -0.20 3.85 -3.84
CA LEU A 322 0.84 2.82 -3.95
C LEU A 322 2.21 3.48 -4.14
N ALA A 323 3.19 3.02 -3.37
CA ALA A 323 4.54 3.55 -3.41
C ALA A 323 5.21 3.36 -4.79
N HIS A 324 5.05 2.18 -5.39
CA HIS A 324 5.61 1.86 -6.72
C HIS A 324 4.91 2.64 -7.85
N LYS A 325 3.60 2.94 -7.74
CA LYS A 325 2.92 3.89 -8.63
C LYS A 325 3.59 5.26 -8.56
N ALA A 326 3.76 5.78 -7.34
CA ALA A 326 4.39 7.08 -7.13
C ALA A 326 5.83 7.10 -7.65
N SER A 327 6.60 6.02 -7.48
CA SER A 327 7.96 5.88 -8.02
C SER A 327 7.97 5.94 -9.54
N LYS A 328 7.09 5.17 -10.22
CA LYS A 328 6.97 5.19 -11.69
C LYS A 328 6.56 6.59 -12.20
N GLU A 329 5.63 7.24 -11.53
CA GLU A 329 5.24 8.61 -11.84
C GLU A 329 6.41 9.59 -11.64
N GLY A 330 7.26 9.35 -10.64
CA GLY A 330 8.48 10.13 -10.41
C GLY A 330 9.48 10.04 -11.56
N GLU A 331 9.71 8.83 -12.09
CA GLU A 331 10.55 8.62 -13.26
C GLU A 331 9.99 9.35 -14.50
N VAL A 332 8.71 9.15 -14.78
CA VAL A 332 8.03 9.77 -15.93
C VAL A 332 8.05 11.30 -15.84
N ALA A 333 7.74 11.88 -14.68
CA ALA A 333 7.78 13.34 -14.50
C ALA A 333 9.20 13.90 -14.72
N ALA A 334 10.22 13.20 -14.22
CA ALA A 334 11.62 13.58 -14.42
C ALA A 334 12.02 13.58 -15.91
N GLU A 335 11.63 12.53 -16.63
CA GLU A 335 11.90 12.39 -18.07
C GLU A 335 11.16 13.44 -18.91
N VAL A 336 9.90 13.75 -18.55
CA VAL A 336 9.12 14.82 -19.19
C VAL A 336 9.79 16.18 -18.97
N ILE A 337 10.22 16.50 -17.75
CA ILE A 337 10.92 17.75 -17.40
C ILE A 337 12.27 17.85 -18.12
N ALA A 338 12.99 16.74 -18.28
CA ALA A 338 14.25 16.68 -19.02
C ALA A 338 14.05 16.79 -20.56
N GLY A 339 12.81 16.70 -21.05
CA GLY A 339 12.49 16.83 -22.47
C GLY A 339 12.63 15.53 -23.28
N HIS A 340 12.58 14.37 -22.64
CA HIS A 340 12.60 13.08 -23.33
C HIS A 340 11.33 12.92 -24.18
N LYS A 341 11.51 12.69 -25.47
CA LYS A 341 10.40 12.43 -26.40
C LYS A 341 9.77 11.07 -26.11
N GLY A 342 8.46 11.04 -25.95
CA GLY A 342 7.70 9.82 -25.70
C GLY A 342 7.52 9.47 -24.22
N ALA A 343 8.15 10.20 -23.29
CA ALA A 343 7.91 9.99 -21.86
C ALA A 343 6.45 10.37 -21.53
N LYS A 344 5.66 9.39 -21.07
CA LYS A 344 4.30 9.55 -20.60
C LYS A 344 3.94 8.40 -19.64
N LEU A 345 2.94 8.59 -18.82
CA LEU A 345 2.39 7.53 -17.99
C LEU A 345 1.43 6.67 -18.82
N ASP A 346 1.91 5.53 -19.30
CA ASP A 346 1.19 4.57 -20.14
C ASP A 346 1.17 3.16 -19.54
N VAL A 347 1.25 3.07 -18.23
CA VAL A 347 1.26 1.82 -17.48
C VAL A 347 -0.03 1.02 -17.73
N VAL A 348 0.12 -0.20 -18.24
CA VAL A 348 -0.97 -1.16 -18.46
C VAL A 348 -1.24 -1.96 -17.18
N ALA A 349 -0.17 -2.37 -16.49
CA ALA A 349 -0.23 -3.20 -15.30
C ALA A 349 0.23 -2.45 -14.05
N MET A 350 -0.68 -2.22 -13.10
CA MET A 350 -0.37 -1.64 -11.80
C MET A 350 -0.73 -2.67 -10.71
N PRO A 351 0.23 -3.49 -10.25
CA PRO A 351 -0.03 -4.48 -9.22
C PRO A 351 -0.32 -3.82 -7.87
N ALA A 352 -1.15 -4.46 -7.06
CA ALA A 352 -1.39 -4.10 -5.68
C ALA A 352 -1.16 -5.31 -4.78
N ALA A 353 -0.55 -5.11 -3.61
CA ALA A 353 -0.31 -6.15 -2.63
C ALA A 353 -0.79 -5.72 -1.25
N ILE A 354 -1.41 -6.66 -0.53
CA ILE A 354 -1.89 -6.53 0.85
C ILE A 354 -1.24 -7.65 1.65
N PHE A 355 -0.53 -7.29 2.70
CA PHE A 355 0.26 -8.21 3.50
C PHE A 355 -0.52 -8.74 4.71
N THR A 356 -1.77 -9.13 4.47
CA THR A 356 -2.55 -9.96 5.40
C THR A 356 -1.98 -11.37 5.47
N GLU A 357 -2.53 -12.23 6.27
CA GLU A 357 -2.26 -13.66 6.24
C GLU A 357 -3.58 -14.41 5.99
N PRO A 358 -3.70 -15.09 4.85
CA PRO A 358 -2.76 -15.08 3.70
C PRO A 358 -2.63 -13.72 3.03
N GLU A 359 -1.50 -13.51 2.30
CA GLU A 359 -1.30 -12.31 1.47
C GLU A 359 -2.31 -12.25 0.35
N ILE A 360 -2.60 -11.03 -0.12
CA ILE A 360 -3.39 -10.79 -1.34
C ILE A 360 -2.56 -9.98 -2.31
N ALA A 361 -2.58 -10.36 -3.59
CA ALA A 361 -2.06 -9.52 -4.64
C ALA A 361 -2.97 -9.56 -5.88
N THR A 362 -3.07 -8.41 -6.55
CA THR A 362 -3.91 -8.25 -7.74
C THR A 362 -3.19 -7.41 -8.79
N VAL A 363 -3.43 -7.72 -10.06
CA VAL A 363 -3.01 -6.88 -11.18
C VAL A 363 -4.00 -7.02 -12.33
N GLY A 364 -4.25 -5.93 -13.04
CA GLY A 364 -5.25 -5.88 -14.10
C GLY A 364 -6.68 -5.93 -13.54
N LEU A 365 -7.58 -6.54 -14.27
CA LEU A 365 -9.03 -6.56 -14.00
C LEU A 365 -9.37 -7.61 -12.93
N THR A 366 -10.06 -7.20 -11.88
CA THR A 366 -10.65 -8.15 -10.91
C THR A 366 -12.00 -8.68 -11.42
N GLU A 367 -12.46 -9.81 -10.87
CA GLU A 367 -13.77 -10.37 -11.24
C GLU A 367 -14.92 -9.40 -10.91
N THR A 368 -14.81 -8.69 -9.79
CA THR A 368 -15.79 -7.66 -9.39
C THR A 368 -15.83 -6.51 -10.38
N GLU A 369 -14.67 -6.03 -10.85
CA GLU A 369 -14.59 -4.96 -11.84
C GLU A 369 -15.07 -5.41 -13.23
N ALA A 370 -14.72 -6.63 -13.67
CA ALA A 370 -15.20 -7.20 -14.92
C ALA A 370 -16.75 -7.27 -14.95
N LYS A 371 -17.35 -7.77 -13.88
CA LYS A 371 -18.82 -7.80 -13.72
C LYS A 371 -19.44 -6.40 -13.77
N LYS A 372 -18.84 -5.45 -13.07
CA LYS A 372 -19.32 -4.05 -13.04
C LYS A 372 -19.23 -3.38 -14.41
N GLN A 373 -18.23 -3.73 -15.21
CA GLN A 373 -18.03 -3.23 -16.57
C GLN A 373 -18.86 -3.99 -17.62
N GLY A 374 -19.53 -5.10 -17.24
CA GLY A 374 -20.25 -5.98 -18.17
C GLY A 374 -19.32 -6.68 -19.17
N ARG A 375 -18.03 -6.83 -18.84
CA ARG A 375 -17.06 -7.46 -19.73
C ARG A 375 -17.12 -8.97 -19.65
N SER A 376 -17.10 -9.65 -20.80
CA SER A 376 -16.93 -11.10 -20.90
C SER A 376 -15.56 -11.52 -20.36
N TYR A 377 -15.49 -12.64 -19.67
CA TYR A 377 -14.24 -13.23 -19.21
C TYR A 377 -14.38 -14.72 -18.91
N ASP A 378 -13.30 -15.46 -19.11
CA ASP A 378 -13.11 -16.79 -18.57
C ASP A 378 -12.27 -16.75 -17.30
N ILE A 379 -12.50 -17.72 -16.41
CA ILE A 379 -11.75 -17.84 -15.15
C ILE A 379 -10.95 -19.13 -15.15
N GLY A 380 -9.63 -18.99 -14.95
CA GLY A 380 -8.78 -20.06 -14.48
C GLY A 380 -8.53 -19.93 -12.97
N LYS A 381 -8.49 -21.06 -12.27
CA LYS A 381 -8.28 -21.06 -10.79
C LYS A 381 -7.47 -22.28 -10.37
N PHE A 382 -6.42 -22.02 -9.58
CA PHE A 382 -5.60 -23.07 -8.99
C PHE A 382 -5.54 -22.87 -7.46
N PRO A 383 -6.04 -23.83 -6.65
CA PRO A 383 -5.96 -23.73 -5.19
C PRO A 383 -4.57 -24.15 -4.69
N PHE A 384 -4.00 -23.43 -3.74
CA PHE A 384 -2.72 -23.80 -3.13
C PHE A 384 -2.75 -25.17 -2.43
N ALA A 385 -3.91 -25.64 -2.03
CA ALA A 385 -4.09 -27.02 -1.53
C ALA A 385 -3.73 -28.12 -2.55
N ALA A 386 -3.61 -27.77 -3.85
CA ALA A 386 -3.13 -28.69 -4.89
C ALA A 386 -1.61 -28.54 -5.16
N SER A 387 -0.93 -27.60 -4.51
CA SER A 387 0.50 -27.34 -4.71
C SER A 387 1.35 -28.12 -3.71
N GLY A 388 2.24 -29.00 -4.19
CA GLY A 388 3.19 -29.71 -3.34
C GLY A 388 4.12 -28.74 -2.59
N ARG A 389 4.50 -27.61 -3.18
CA ARG A 389 5.32 -26.60 -2.50
C ARG A 389 4.54 -25.91 -1.38
N ALA A 390 3.29 -25.56 -1.61
CA ALA A 390 2.45 -24.93 -0.58
C ALA A 390 2.24 -25.89 0.62
N MET A 391 2.06 -27.18 0.36
CA MET A 391 2.01 -28.21 1.40
C MET A 391 3.34 -28.29 2.17
N ALA A 392 4.47 -28.27 1.47
CA ALA A 392 5.80 -28.38 2.10
C ALA A 392 6.16 -27.18 2.98
N VAL A 393 5.58 -25.99 2.75
CA VAL A 393 5.78 -24.79 3.58
C VAL A 393 4.61 -24.51 4.53
N ASP A 394 3.68 -25.47 4.64
CA ASP A 394 2.50 -25.39 5.53
C ASP A 394 1.64 -24.14 5.28
N SER A 395 1.38 -23.83 4.00
CA SER A 395 0.64 -22.64 3.61
C SER A 395 -0.27 -22.95 2.41
N THR A 396 -1.34 -23.74 2.66
CA THR A 396 -2.22 -24.28 1.62
C THR A 396 -3.51 -23.48 1.41
N ASP A 397 -3.81 -22.52 2.29
CA ASP A 397 -5.02 -21.71 2.16
C ASP A 397 -4.87 -20.68 1.02
N GLY A 398 -5.94 -20.57 0.22
CA GLY A 398 -6.02 -19.63 -0.88
C GLY A 398 -5.89 -20.24 -2.26
N PHE A 399 -5.70 -19.36 -3.24
CA PHE A 399 -5.71 -19.74 -4.65
C PHE A 399 -5.09 -18.64 -5.53
N ILE A 400 -4.74 -19.04 -6.75
CA ILE A 400 -4.45 -18.15 -7.87
C ILE A 400 -5.65 -18.15 -8.80
N LYS A 401 -6.16 -16.97 -9.16
CA LYS A 401 -7.27 -16.75 -10.08
C LYS A 401 -6.82 -15.86 -11.23
N VAL A 402 -7.03 -16.29 -12.45
CA VAL A 402 -6.72 -15.53 -13.66
C VAL A 402 -8.01 -15.26 -14.43
N LEU A 403 -8.10 -14.08 -15.02
CA LEU A 403 -9.16 -13.68 -15.94
C LEU A 403 -8.57 -13.54 -17.34
N THR A 404 -9.22 -14.12 -18.33
CA THR A 404 -8.84 -14.06 -19.73
C THR A 404 -10.01 -13.63 -20.60
N ASP A 405 -9.75 -13.03 -21.75
CA ASP A 405 -10.75 -12.57 -22.69
C ASP A 405 -11.17 -13.72 -23.64
N PRO A 406 -12.40 -14.25 -23.55
CA PRO A 406 -12.84 -15.33 -24.45
C PRO A 406 -13.00 -14.87 -25.91
N ASP A 407 -13.12 -13.56 -26.15
CA ASP A 407 -13.34 -12.98 -27.46
C ASP A 407 -12.02 -12.52 -28.14
N ASP A 408 -10.86 -12.59 -27.42
CA ASP A 408 -9.53 -12.20 -27.91
C ASP A 408 -8.49 -13.29 -27.52
N ASP A 409 -8.65 -14.49 -28.04
CA ASP A 409 -7.76 -15.66 -27.89
C ASP A 409 -7.22 -15.89 -26.46
N HIS A 410 -8.08 -15.67 -25.45
CA HIS A 410 -7.72 -15.75 -24.04
C HIS A 410 -6.60 -14.79 -23.61
N LYS A 411 -6.57 -13.59 -24.18
CA LYS A 411 -5.68 -12.53 -23.70
C LYS A 411 -5.84 -12.30 -22.21
N VAL A 412 -4.71 -12.11 -21.53
CA VAL A 412 -4.71 -11.89 -20.07
C VAL A 412 -5.40 -10.58 -19.73
N LEU A 413 -6.42 -10.63 -18.88
CA LEU A 413 -7.17 -9.47 -18.38
C LEU A 413 -6.76 -9.10 -16.95
N GLY A 414 -6.45 -10.08 -16.12
CA GLY A 414 -6.07 -9.84 -14.73
C GLY A 414 -5.69 -11.11 -13.99
N VAL A 415 -4.94 -10.91 -12.94
CA VAL A 415 -4.50 -11.96 -12.02
C VAL A 415 -4.79 -11.52 -10.59
N THR A 416 -5.37 -12.43 -9.80
CA THR A 416 -5.61 -12.27 -8.37
C THR A 416 -5.05 -13.46 -7.64
N ILE A 417 -4.23 -13.23 -6.63
CA ILE A 417 -3.62 -14.26 -5.80
C ILE A 417 -4.02 -13.98 -4.35
N VAL A 418 -4.49 -15.00 -3.65
CA VAL A 418 -4.61 -14.99 -2.19
C VAL A 418 -3.91 -16.23 -1.68
N GLY A 419 -2.85 -16.06 -0.90
CA GLY A 419 -2.04 -17.19 -0.44
C GLY A 419 -0.60 -16.82 -0.11
N PRO A 420 0.28 -17.82 0.04
CA PRO A 420 1.68 -17.58 0.36
C PRO A 420 2.40 -16.82 -0.75
N GLU A 421 3.24 -15.86 -0.37
CA GLU A 421 4.11 -15.07 -1.26
C GLU A 421 3.34 -14.41 -2.42
N ALA A 422 2.07 -14.07 -2.22
CA ALA A 422 1.24 -13.49 -3.27
C ALA A 422 1.83 -12.19 -3.81
N ALA A 423 2.44 -11.38 -2.93
CA ALA A 423 3.07 -10.11 -3.27
C ALA A 423 4.26 -10.26 -4.23
N ASP A 424 5.00 -11.36 -4.17
CA ASP A 424 6.11 -11.65 -5.07
C ASP A 424 5.63 -12.35 -6.34
N LEU A 425 4.70 -13.31 -6.22
CA LEU A 425 4.16 -14.06 -7.35
C LEU A 425 3.41 -13.19 -8.37
N ILE A 426 2.77 -12.10 -7.92
CA ILE A 426 1.99 -11.23 -8.81
C ILE A 426 2.83 -10.57 -9.91
N SER A 427 4.15 -10.50 -9.74
CA SER A 427 5.07 -9.87 -10.69
C SER A 427 5.05 -10.56 -12.05
N GLU A 428 4.83 -11.87 -12.10
CA GLU A 428 4.65 -12.61 -13.35
C GLU A 428 3.35 -12.19 -14.06
N GLY A 429 2.25 -12.08 -13.33
CA GLY A 429 0.99 -11.56 -13.87
C GLY A 429 1.10 -10.11 -14.36
N ALA A 430 1.87 -9.27 -13.65
CA ALA A 430 2.14 -7.90 -14.09
C ALA A 430 2.94 -7.87 -15.40
N LEU A 431 3.95 -8.71 -15.53
CA LEU A 431 4.74 -8.86 -16.76
C LEU A 431 3.85 -9.35 -17.92
N ALA A 432 3.02 -10.37 -17.68
CA ALA A 432 2.11 -10.90 -18.70
C ALA A 432 1.15 -9.82 -19.24
N LEU A 433 0.58 -8.99 -18.35
CA LEU A 433 -0.29 -7.88 -18.76
C LEU A 433 0.48 -6.79 -19.51
N GLU A 434 1.66 -6.39 -19.03
CA GLU A 434 2.48 -5.36 -19.67
C GLU A 434 2.97 -5.78 -21.07
N MET A 435 3.23 -7.08 -21.26
CA MET A 435 3.58 -7.67 -22.54
C MET A 435 2.38 -7.99 -23.43
N HIS A 436 1.14 -7.72 -22.97
CA HIS A 436 -0.10 -8.10 -23.67
C HIS A 436 -0.18 -9.59 -23.99
N ALA A 437 0.31 -10.45 -23.09
CA ALA A 437 0.38 -11.89 -23.26
C ALA A 437 -1.02 -12.54 -23.34
N TYR A 438 -1.05 -13.69 -23.99
CA TYR A 438 -2.19 -14.60 -23.99
C TYR A 438 -2.01 -15.66 -22.90
N ALA A 439 -3.10 -16.31 -22.52
CA ALA A 439 -3.06 -17.37 -21.51
C ALA A 439 -2.11 -18.50 -21.90
N GLU A 440 -2.05 -18.82 -23.18
CA GLU A 440 -1.16 -19.86 -23.74
C GLU A 440 0.33 -19.53 -23.51
N ASP A 441 0.74 -18.26 -23.62
CA ASP A 441 2.14 -17.86 -23.39
C ASP A 441 2.62 -18.22 -21.99
N VAL A 442 1.78 -17.97 -20.97
CA VAL A 442 2.08 -18.31 -19.58
C VAL A 442 1.95 -19.82 -19.33
N ALA A 443 0.93 -20.46 -19.92
CA ALA A 443 0.69 -21.90 -19.80
C ALA A 443 1.81 -22.76 -20.40
N LEU A 444 2.47 -22.29 -21.46
CA LEU A 444 3.61 -22.95 -22.11
C LEU A 444 4.96 -22.63 -21.44
N THR A 445 5.02 -21.58 -20.64
CA THR A 445 6.25 -21.22 -19.92
C THR A 445 6.58 -22.30 -18.88
N VAL A 446 7.81 -22.83 -18.93
CA VAL A 446 8.27 -23.85 -17.98
C VAL A 446 8.56 -23.20 -16.63
N HIS A 447 7.87 -23.67 -15.59
CA HIS A 447 8.10 -23.25 -14.22
C HIS A 447 8.97 -24.27 -13.47
N PRO A 448 9.88 -23.82 -12.60
CA PRO A 448 10.72 -24.74 -11.83
C PRO A 448 9.89 -25.51 -10.79
N HIS A 449 10.24 -26.78 -10.57
CA HIS A 449 9.58 -27.68 -9.61
C HIS A 449 10.51 -27.99 -8.42
N PRO A 450 10.02 -28.00 -7.14
CA PRO A 450 8.68 -27.53 -6.73
C PRO A 450 8.69 -26.04 -6.35
N THR A 451 7.75 -25.27 -6.87
CA THR A 451 7.60 -23.84 -6.54
C THR A 451 6.12 -23.45 -6.41
N LEU A 452 5.88 -22.27 -5.83
CA LEU A 452 4.52 -21.68 -5.79
C LEU A 452 4.12 -21.13 -7.17
N GLY A 453 5.10 -20.72 -8.00
CA GLY A 453 4.88 -20.20 -9.35
C GLY A 453 4.22 -21.19 -10.30
N GLU A 454 4.44 -22.52 -10.11
CA GLU A 454 3.71 -23.55 -10.88
C GLU A 454 2.20 -23.37 -10.81
N GLY A 455 1.68 -22.82 -9.71
CA GLY A 455 0.27 -22.50 -9.55
C GLY A 455 -0.21 -21.42 -10.51
N VAL A 456 0.65 -20.47 -10.91
CA VAL A 456 0.32 -19.45 -11.92
C VAL A 456 0.12 -20.13 -13.28
N MET A 457 1.06 -20.96 -13.73
CA MET A 457 0.95 -21.74 -14.94
C MET A 457 -0.33 -22.60 -14.94
N GLU A 458 -0.58 -23.34 -13.88
CA GLU A 458 -1.76 -24.21 -13.76
C GLU A 458 -3.08 -23.41 -13.77
N ALA A 459 -3.12 -22.20 -13.21
CA ALA A 459 -4.29 -21.33 -13.27
C ALA A 459 -4.57 -20.89 -14.72
N PHE A 460 -3.54 -20.56 -15.50
CA PHE A 460 -3.69 -20.25 -16.93
C PHE A 460 -4.11 -21.47 -17.74
N LYS A 461 -3.50 -22.63 -17.52
CA LYS A 461 -3.95 -23.91 -18.12
C LYS A 461 -5.41 -24.22 -17.78
N HIS A 462 -5.84 -23.93 -16.54
CA HIS A 462 -7.24 -24.13 -16.15
C HIS A 462 -8.20 -23.19 -16.90
N ALA A 463 -7.80 -21.96 -17.21
CA ALA A 463 -8.59 -21.05 -18.04
C ALA A 463 -8.78 -21.62 -19.46
N LEU A 464 -7.75 -22.29 -20.00
CA LEU A 464 -7.79 -22.95 -21.32
C LEU A 464 -8.48 -24.34 -21.28
N GLY A 465 -8.81 -24.86 -20.09
CA GLY A 465 -9.34 -26.22 -19.93
C GLY A 465 -8.29 -27.32 -20.04
N GLU A 466 -7.03 -27.04 -19.79
CA GLU A 466 -5.85 -27.89 -19.98
C GLU A 466 -5.05 -28.12 -18.68
N ALA A 467 -5.58 -27.73 -17.51
CA ALA A 467 -4.91 -27.97 -16.23
C ALA A 467 -4.68 -29.45 -15.99
N ILE A 468 -3.54 -29.77 -15.38
CA ILE A 468 -3.14 -31.15 -15.08
C ILE A 468 -3.43 -31.50 -13.61
N HIS A 469 -3.19 -30.58 -12.68
CA HIS A 469 -3.25 -30.85 -11.26
C HIS A 469 -4.58 -30.41 -10.61
N VAL A 470 -5.53 -29.90 -11.38
CA VAL A 470 -6.90 -29.61 -10.95
C VAL A 470 -7.89 -30.06 -12.02
N MET A 471 -9.14 -30.30 -11.61
CA MET A 471 -10.19 -30.73 -12.53
C MET A 471 -10.62 -29.57 -13.43
N ASN A 472 -10.51 -29.77 -14.71
CA ASN A 472 -10.99 -28.82 -15.70
C ASN A 472 -12.53 -28.76 -15.73
N LYS A 473 -13.09 -27.60 -16.06
CA LYS A 473 -14.52 -27.48 -16.35
C LYS A 473 -14.88 -28.40 -17.54
N LYS A 474 -15.97 -29.15 -17.42
CA LYS A 474 -16.47 -29.92 -18.57
C LYS A 474 -16.75 -28.94 -19.72
N LYS A 475 -16.15 -29.18 -20.88
CA LYS A 475 -16.55 -28.46 -22.10
C LYS A 475 -18.05 -28.73 -22.31
N LYS A 476 -18.86 -27.64 -22.33
CA LYS A 476 -20.29 -27.73 -22.65
C LYS A 476 -20.50 -28.06 -24.12
#